data_69876c248d683ffd49dd5c5521c8c772
#
_entry.id   69876c248d683ffd49dd5c5521c8c772
#
_cell.length_a   1.000
_cell.length_b   1.000
_cell.length_c   1.000
_cell.angle_alpha   90.00
_cell.angle_beta   90.00
_cell.angle_gamma   90.00
#
_symmetry.space_group_name_H-M   'P 1'
#
loop_
_entity.id
_entity.type
_entity.pdbx_description
1 polymer ?
#
loop_
_entity_poly.entity_id
_entity_poly.type
_entity_poly.pdbx_seq_one_letter_code
_entity_poly.pdbx_strand_id
1 'polypeptide(L)'
;MLAVLPRRSRMNSQTQTEEVQRELQILHGGPAFRVAFRFCFVYFGLYCLATQIITSLFPIPNVDIPDPATLPPVRQVVFWTASHVFHVTTPLVYSGSGSGDKTFDWVLVFCLLVCSAFGTAIWSVLDSKRQNYVTLQRWFHLFIRFSLAGQMLVYGLDKVVPLQMPFPYLTRLLEPFGNFSLMGVLWSSIGASPAYEIFAGCAETLAGILLIFPRTAVLGALICLADMTQVFMLNMTYDVPVKLLSFHLILMALFLLAPEFPRLANFFLLNRAVEASREPQVLRTRRGNRIALTAQLTFGLWLVSMNTYGSWTAWHIYGGGRPKSPLYGDRKSVV
;
A
#
# COMPACT_ATOMS: atom_id res chain seq x y z
N MET A 1 30.88 -53.97 -6.66
CA MET A 1 30.89 -52.81 -5.74
C MET A 1 29.49 -52.30 -5.67
N LEU A 2 28.68 -52.82 -4.71
CA LEU A 2 27.26 -52.53 -4.55
C LEU A 2 27.12 -51.24 -3.70
N ALA A 3 26.60 -50.19 -4.29
CA ALA A 3 26.30 -48.94 -3.58
C ALA A 3 25.09 -49.14 -2.64
N VAL A 4 25.33 -49.01 -1.34
CA VAL A 4 24.31 -49.02 -0.28
C VAL A 4 23.58 -47.69 -0.33
N LEU A 5 22.33 -47.70 -0.76
CA LEU A 5 21.41 -46.58 -0.65
C LEU A 5 21.14 -46.32 0.84
N PRO A 6 21.19 -45.06 1.33
CA PRO A 6 20.89 -44.77 2.72
C PRO A 6 19.39 -45.03 3.00
N ARG A 7 19.14 -45.85 4.04
CA ARG A 7 17.80 -46.09 4.64
C ARG A 7 17.12 -44.75 4.95
N ARG A 8 16.03 -44.44 4.27
CA ARG A 8 15.05 -43.42 4.77
C ARG A 8 14.63 -43.84 6.19
N SER A 9 15.11 -43.10 7.18
CA SER A 9 14.63 -43.24 8.53
C SER A 9 13.11 -43.00 8.53
N ARG A 10 12.34 -43.98 8.96
CA ARG A 10 10.90 -43.80 9.28
C ARG A 10 10.87 -42.78 10.41
N MET A 11 10.54 -41.53 10.11
CA MET A 11 10.19 -40.55 11.10
C MET A 11 9.04 -41.11 11.92
N ASN A 12 9.18 -41.12 13.23
CA ASN A 12 8.23 -41.73 14.16
C ASN A 12 6.88 -41.02 13.99
N SER A 13 5.77 -41.73 13.90
CA SER A 13 4.42 -41.19 13.73
C SER A 13 4.07 -40.14 14.80
N GLN A 14 4.66 -40.25 15.98
CA GLN A 14 4.56 -39.26 17.06
C GLN A 14 5.19 -37.91 16.71
N THR A 15 6.40 -37.91 16.12
CA THR A 15 7.09 -36.68 15.71
C THR A 15 6.33 -35.94 14.61
N GLN A 16 5.74 -36.68 13.66
CA GLN A 16 4.86 -36.10 12.64
C GLN A 16 3.58 -35.52 13.23
N THR A 17 2.99 -36.17 14.23
CA THR A 17 1.79 -35.66 14.89
C THR A 17 2.10 -34.43 15.72
N GLU A 18 3.25 -34.37 16.38
CA GLU A 18 3.69 -33.21 17.16
C GLU A 18 4.08 -32.02 16.25
N GLU A 19 4.69 -32.27 15.10
CA GLU A 19 4.97 -31.21 14.10
C GLU A 19 3.68 -30.66 13.50
N VAL A 20 2.75 -31.53 13.12
CA VAL A 20 1.42 -31.11 12.64
C VAL A 20 0.64 -30.36 13.72
N GLN A 21 0.73 -30.78 14.98
CA GLN A 21 0.11 -30.04 16.08
C GLN A 21 0.81 -28.71 16.37
N ARG A 22 2.13 -28.63 16.26
CA ARG A 22 2.85 -27.34 16.33
C ARG A 22 2.52 -26.41 15.16
N GLU A 23 2.46 -26.91 13.94
CA GLU A 23 2.01 -26.12 12.79
C GLU A 23 0.55 -25.66 12.96
N LEU A 24 -0.32 -26.52 13.47
CA LEU A 24 -1.70 -26.14 13.79
C LEU A 24 -1.76 -25.13 14.93
N GLN A 25 -0.90 -25.19 15.93
CA GLN A 25 -0.83 -24.20 17.01
C GLN A 25 -0.28 -22.86 16.53
N ILE A 26 0.66 -22.84 15.59
CA ILE A 26 1.14 -21.60 14.95
C ILE A 26 0.06 -21.00 14.06
N LEU A 27 -0.71 -21.81 13.35
CA LEU A 27 -1.87 -21.39 12.56
C LEU A 27 -3.09 -20.98 13.43
N HIS A 28 -3.19 -21.48 14.65
CA HIS A 28 -4.26 -21.16 15.60
C HIS A 28 -3.94 -20.01 16.55
N GLY A 29 -2.83 -19.31 16.36
CA GLY A 29 -2.38 -18.12 17.08
C GLY A 29 -2.97 -17.95 18.49
N GLY A 30 -2.11 -17.75 19.49
CA GLY A 30 -2.55 -17.52 20.88
C GLY A 30 -3.55 -16.37 21.03
N PRO A 31 -4.10 -16.13 22.22
CA PRO A 31 -5.07 -15.05 22.45
C PRO A 31 -4.58 -13.68 21.98
N ALA A 32 -3.31 -13.39 22.20
CA ALA A 32 -2.68 -12.15 21.76
C ALA A 32 -2.71 -11.97 20.22
N PHE A 33 -2.42 -13.03 19.46
CA PHE A 33 -2.48 -13.00 18.00
C PHE A 33 -3.91 -12.73 17.50
N ARG A 34 -4.93 -13.33 18.14
CA ARG A 34 -6.34 -13.09 17.78
C ARG A 34 -6.75 -11.64 18.01
N VAL A 35 -6.34 -11.06 19.14
CA VAL A 35 -6.61 -9.64 19.45
C VAL A 35 -5.88 -8.74 18.44
N ALA A 36 -4.60 -8.99 18.18
CA ALA A 36 -3.82 -8.25 17.19
C ALA A 36 -4.44 -8.33 15.79
N PHE A 37 -4.87 -9.52 15.36
CA PHE A 37 -5.55 -9.69 14.07
C PHE A 37 -6.87 -8.90 14.01
N ARG A 38 -7.71 -8.96 15.06
CA ARG A 38 -8.96 -8.19 15.13
C ARG A 38 -8.69 -6.70 15.02
N PHE A 39 -7.68 -6.20 15.74
CA PHE A 39 -7.28 -4.80 15.67
C PHE A 39 -6.82 -4.42 14.27
N CYS A 40 -5.90 -5.18 13.66
CA CYS A 40 -5.43 -4.91 12.30
C CYS A 40 -6.58 -4.98 11.28
N PHE A 41 -7.49 -5.95 11.44
CA PHE A 41 -8.65 -6.09 10.56
C PHE A 41 -9.56 -4.85 10.62
N VAL A 42 -9.91 -4.39 11.82
CA VAL A 42 -10.77 -3.22 11.99
C VAL A 42 -10.03 -1.95 11.54
N TYR A 43 -8.78 -1.78 11.99
CA TYR A 43 -8.02 -0.56 11.69
C TYR A 43 -7.73 -0.39 10.20
N PHE A 44 -7.06 -1.38 9.60
CA PHE A 44 -6.75 -1.29 8.16
C PHE A 44 -8.00 -1.34 7.29
N GLY A 45 -9.03 -2.10 7.72
CA GLY A 45 -10.33 -2.09 7.04
C GLY A 45 -10.94 -0.70 7.01
N LEU A 46 -11.05 -0.06 8.15
CA LEU A 46 -11.58 1.31 8.25
C LEU A 46 -10.68 2.32 7.52
N TYR A 47 -9.36 2.23 7.67
CA TYR A 47 -8.42 3.12 6.99
C TYR A 47 -8.54 3.03 5.48
N CYS A 48 -8.51 1.81 4.92
CA CYS A 48 -8.67 1.62 3.49
C CYS A 48 -10.02 2.12 2.99
N LEU A 49 -11.11 1.87 3.74
CA LEU A 49 -12.46 2.28 3.36
C LEU A 49 -12.72 3.79 3.52
N ALA A 50 -11.98 4.48 4.39
CA ALA A 50 -12.18 5.91 4.66
C ALA A 50 -11.33 6.81 3.74
N THR A 51 -10.23 6.31 3.21
CA THR A 51 -9.22 7.10 2.48
C THR A 51 -9.19 6.79 0.99
N GLN A 52 -8.32 7.49 0.26
CA GLN A 52 -8.06 7.28 -1.17
C GLN A 52 -7.70 5.83 -1.56
N ILE A 53 -7.41 4.96 -0.58
CA ILE A 53 -7.06 3.56 -0.87
C ILE A 53 -8.22 2.81 -1.52
N ILE A 54 -9.46 3.02 -1.05
CA ILE A 54 -10.63 2.36 -1.66
C ILE A 54 -10.92 2.91 -3.05
N THR A 55 -10.74 4.21 -3.25
CA THR A 55 -10.99 4.84 -4.55
C THR A 55 -9.96 4.39 -5.59
N SER A 56 -8.70 4.17 -5.17
CA SER A 56 -7.65 3.64 -6.05
C SER A 56 -7.88 2.18 -6.49
N LEU A 57 -8.73 1.43 -5.80
CA LEU A 57 -9.14 0.10 -6.24
C LEU A 57 -10.17 0.13 -7.37
N PHE A 58 -10.80 1.27 -7.62
CA PHE A 58 -11.82 1.45 -8.67
C PHE A 58 -11.49 2.67 -9.54
N PRO A 59 -10.29 2.69 -10.19
CA PRO A 59 -9.91 3.81 -11.04
C PRO A 59 -10.86 3.92 -12.22
N ILE A 60 -11.65 4.99 -12.24
CA ILE A 60 -12.54 5.32 -13.35
C ILE A 60 -11.97 6.58 -14.01
N PRO A 61 -11.47 6.50 -15.24
CA PRO A 61 -10.89 7.65 -15.92
C PRO A 61 -11.89 8.81 -16.01
N ASN A 62 -11.41 10.02 -15.75
CA ASN A 62 -12.17 11.28 -15.76
C ASN A 62 -13.30 11.37 -14.70
N VAL A 63 -13.30 10.49 -13.69
CA VAL A 63 -14.22 10.57 -12.55
C VAL A 63 -13.39 10.73 -11.28
N ASP A 64 -13.52 11.89 -10.64
CA ASP A 64 -12.94 12.12 -9.33
C ASP A 64 -13.90 11.61 -8.25
N ILE A 65 -13.53 10.49 -7.63
CA ILE A 65 -14.31 9.89 -6.55
C ILE A 65 -13.78 10.46 -5.23
N PRO A 66 -14.59 11.24 -4.47
CA PRO A 66 -14.11 11.82 -3.23
C PRO A 66 -13.81 10.74 -2.20
N ASP A 67 -12.79 10.98 -1.37
CA ASP A 67 -12.48 10.10 -0.25
C ASP A 67 -13.68 9.96 0.69
N PRO A 68 -14.11 8.74 1.04
CA PRO A 68 -15.32 8.54 1.85
C PRO A 68 -15.30 9.28 3.20
N ALA A 69 -14.12 9.50 3.79
CA ALA A 69 -13.99 10.29 5.01
C ALA A 69 -14.39 11.75 4.85
N THR A 70 -14.36 12.30 3.63
CA THR A 70 -14.77 13.68 3.35
C THR A 70 -16.30 13.85 3.28
N LEU A 71 -17.02 12.75 3.27
CA LEU A 71 -18.47 12.70 3.20
C LEU A 71 -19.10 12.64 4.61
N PRO A 72 -20.32 13.21 4.82
CA PRO A 72 -21.07 12.93 6.04
C PRO A 72 -21.45 11.44 6.11
N PRO A 73 -21.49 10.81 7.29
CA PRO A 73 -21.31 11.39 8.64
C PRO A 73 -19.86 11.42 9.13
N VAL A 74 -18.91 10.75 8.43
CA VAL A 74 -17.51 10.62 8.91
C VAL A 74 -16.88 11.99 9.11
N ARG A 75 -17.02 12.89 8.13
CA ARG A 75 -16.53 14.27 8.24
C ARG A 75 -17.04 14.99 9.49
N GLN A 76 -18.32 14.82 9.82
CA GLN A 76 -18.93 15.47 11.01
C GLN A 76 -18.29 14.94 12.31
N VAL A 77 -18.04 13.63 12.41
CA VAL A 77 -17.34 13.03 13.56
C VAL A 77 -15.94 13.60 13.70
N VAL A 78 -15.19 13.71 12.59
CA VAL A 78 -13.85 14.30 12.59
C VAL A 78 -13.88 15.75 13.04
N PHE A 79 -14.80 16.56 12.54
CA PHE A 79 -14.96 17.96 12.95
C PHE A 79 -15.33 18.09 14.43
N TRP A 80 -16.25 17.27 14.91
CA TRP A 80 -16.63 17.26 16.31
C TRP A 80 -15.43 16.89 17.20
N THR A 81 -14.68 15.85 16.84
CA THR A 81 -13.49 15.41 17.57
C THR A 81 -12.41 16.50 17.57
N ALA A 82 -12.16 17.13 16.42
CA ALA A 82 -11.18 18.21 16.33
C ALA A 82 -11.52 19.37 17.28
N SER A 83 -12.78 19.79 17.32
CA SER A 83 -13.20 20.93 18.15
C SER A 83 -13.29 20.60 19.64
N HIS A 84 -13.79 19.40 20.02
CA HIS A 84 -14.07 19.08 21.43
C HIS A 84 -12.93 18.32 22.13
N VAL A 85 -12.17 17.50 21.39
CA VAL A 85 -11.07 16.72 21.96
C VAL A 85 -9.73 17.44 21.79
N PHE A 86 -9.48 17.98 20.58
CA PHE A 86 -8.21 18.64 20.27
C PHE A 86 -8.26 20.16 20.37
N HIS A 87 -9.44 20.75 20.66
CA HIS A 87 -9.65 22.18 20.78
C HIS A 87 -9.15 23.01 19.59
N VAL A 88 -9.27 22.42 18.38
CA VAL A 88 -8.92 23.11 17.13
C VAL A 88 -9.93 24.21 16.86
N THR A 89 -9.48 25.46 16.82
CA THR A 89 -10.33 26.65 16.61
C THR A 89 -10.35 27.12 15.17
N THR A 90 -9.37 26.68 14.35
CA THR A 90 -9.29 27.05 12.93
C THR A 90 -10.17 26.15 12.07
N PRO A 91 -10.77 26.67 10.99
CA PRO A 91 -11.53 25.85 10.06
C PRO A 91 -10.68 24.73 9.48
N LEU A 92 -11.19 23.49 9.53
CA LEU A 92 -10.47 22.33 8.98
C LEU A 92 -10.58 22.28 7.47
N VAL A 93 -9.44 22.25 6.79
CA VAL A 93 -9.35 21.92 5.36
C VAL A 93 -9.41 20.40 5.23
N TYR A 94 -10.40 19.88 4.49
CA TYR A 94 -10.60 18.44 4.30
C TYR A 94 -10.48 17.99 2.84
N SER A 95 -10.52 18.92 1.87
CA SER A 95 -10.42 18.62 0.44
C SER A 95 -9.68 19.74 -0.30
N GLY A 96 -9.25 19.47 -1.54
CA GLY A 96 -8.76 20.49 -2.48
C GLY A 96 -7.36 21.05 -2.24
N SER A 97 -6.64 20.61 -1.20
CA SER A 97 -5.29 21.13 -0.88
C SER A 97 -4.14 20.35 -1.51
N GLY A 98 -4.39 19.17 -2.09
CA GLY A 98 -3.35 18.23 -2.54
C GLY A 98 -2.49 17.62 -1.41
N SER A 99 -2.79 17.95 -0.14
CA SER A 99 -2.08 17.41 1.03
C SER A 99 -2.85 16.23 1.64
N GLY A 100 -2.14 15.18 2.01
CA GLY A 100 -2.64 14.03 2.79
C GLY A 100 -2.29 14.10 4.27
N ASP A 101 -1.71 15.20 4.77
CA ASP A 101 -1.29 15.39 6.16
C ASP A 101 -1.96 16.62 6.83
N LYS A 102 -3.18 16.94 6.39
CA LYS A 102 -3.98 18.01 7.00
C LYS A 102 -4.35 17.68 8.45
N THR A 103 -4.65 18.67 9.26
CA THR A 103 -5.21 18.46 10.62
C THR A 103 -6.41 17.51 10.58
N PHE A 104 -7.24 17.61 9.53
CA PHE A 104 -8.35 16.69 9.29
C PHE A 104 -7.87 15.22 9.21
N ASP A 105 -6.80 14.95 8.47
CA ASP A 105 -6.31 13.58 8.24
C ASP A 105 -5.70 12.99 9.52
N TRP A 106 -4.99 13.79 10.32
CA TRP A 106 -4.48 13.37 11.63
C TRP A 106 -5.59 13.06 12.64
N VAL A 107 -6.62 13.90 12.70
CA VAL A 107 -7.81 13.66 13.55
C VAL A 107 -8.58 12.44 13.06
N LEU A 108 -8.70 12.25 11.75
CA LEU A 108 -9.31 11.05 11.16
C LEU A 108 -8.57 9.78 11.64
N VAL A 109 -7.24 9.73 11.50
CA VAL A 109 -6.44 8.60 11.96
C VAL A 109 -6.65 8.33 13.47
N PHE A 110 -6.70 9.38 14.29
CA PHE A 110 -7.03 9.23 15.70
C PHE A 110 -8.41 8.60 15.91
N CYS A 111 -9.46 9.11 15.22
CA CYS A 111 -10.80 8.53 15.28
C CYS A 111 -10.82 7.05 14.86
N LEU A 112 -10.10 6.71 13.79
CA LEU A 112 -9.99 5.33 13.32
C LEU A 112 -9.30 4.42 14.33
N LEU A 113 -8.23 4.90 14.99
CA LEU A 113 -7.54 4.17 16.07
C LEU A 113 -8.47 3.91 17.26
N VAL A 114 -9.19 4.93 17.71
CA VAL A 114 -10.14 4.82 18.81
C VAL A 114 -11.27 3.84 18.45
N CYS A 115 -11.89 4.00 17.29
CA CYS A 115 -12.93 3.08 16.79
C CYS A 115 -12.40 1.63 16.70
N SER A 116 -11.15 1.46 16.27
CA SER A 116 -10.54 0.13 16.14
C SER A 116 -10.26 -0.51 17.50
N ALA A 117 -9.82 0.26 18.48
CA ALA A 117 -9.62 -0.23 19.84
C ALA A 117 -10.96 -0.68 20.47
N PHE A 118 -12.00 0.14 20.39
CA PHE A 118 -13.34 -0.21 20.87
C PHE A 118 -13.94 -1.39 20.10
N GLY A 119 -13.88 -1.37 18.77
CA GLY A 119 -14.36 -2.46 17.93
C GLY A 119 -13.66 -3.78 18.23
N THR A 120 -12.35 -3.74 18.47
CA THR A 120 -11.56 -4.91 18.88
C THR A 120 -11.98 -5.44 20.23
N ALA A 121 -12.20 -4.56 21.22
CA ALA A 121 -12.66 -4.93 22.54
C ALA A 121 -14.05 -5.60 22.48
N ILE A 122 -15.01 -4.96 21.82
CA ILE A 122 -16.36 -5.49 21.63
C ILE A 122 -16.31 -6.84 20.91
N TRP A 123 -15.58 -6.95 19.82
CA TRP A 123 -15.43 -8.21 19.08
C TRP A 123 -14.79 -9.29 19.95
N SER A 124 -13.83 -8.93 20.80
CA SER A 124 -13.14 -9.88 21.68
C SER A 124 -14.04 -10.45 22.75
N VAL A 125 -15.01 -9.66 23.24
CA VAL A 125 -16.03 -10.13 24.18
C VAL A 125 -17.07 -11.00 23.47
N LEU A 126 -17.62 -10.52 22.35
CA LEU A 126 -18.71 -11.21 21.65
C LEU A 126 -18.27 -12.54 21.02
N ASP A 127 -17.07 -12.61 20.48
CA ASP A 127 -16.53 -13.79 19.77
C ASP A 127 -15.35 -14.43 20.54
N SER A 128 -15.48 -14.50 21.87
CA SER A 128 -14.44 -15.05 22.76
C SER A 128 -14.17 -16.55 22.53
N LYS A 129 -15.21 -17.31 22.13
CA LYS A 129 -15.16 -18.75 21.92
C LYS A 129 -14.48 -19.17 20.61
N ARG A 130 -14.35 -18.27 19.65
CA ARG A 130 -13.78 -18.57 18.33
C ARG A 130 -12.28 -18.73 18.40
N GLN A 131 -11.79 -19.90 17.96
CA GLN A 131 -10.38 -20.26 18.08
C GLN A 131 -9.52 -19.76 16.91
N ASN A 132 -10.11 -19.58 15.72
CA ASN A 132 -9.35 -19.15 14.54
C ASN A 132 -10.18 -18.31 13.55
N TYR A 133 -9.49 -17.55 12.73
CA TYR A 133 -10.05 -16.68 11.67
C TYR A 133 -9.45 -17.00 10.29
N VAL A 134 -9.02 -18.24 10.03
CA VAL A 134 -8.26 -18.60 8.82
C VAL A 134 -8.91 -18.09 7.52
N THR A 135 -10.21 -18.28 7.36
CA THR A 135 -10.93 -17.82 6.16
C THR A 135 -10.95 -16.30 6.08
N LEU A 136 -11.24 -15.62 7.20
CA LEU A 136 -11.28 -14.17 7.26
C LEU A 136 -9.90 -13.56 7.01
N GLN A 137 -8.84 -14.16 7.58
CA GLN A 137 -7.44 -13.75 7.36
C GLN A 137 -7.07 -13.84 5.88
N ARG A 138 -7.44 -14.92 5.20
CA ARG A 138 -7.15 -15.09 3.76
C ARG A 138 -7.82 -14.01 2.90
N TRP A 139 -9.08 -13.74 3.14
CA TRP A 139 -9.81 -12.70 2.42
C TRP A 139 -9.29 -11.30 2.74
N PHE A 140 -8.98 -11.05 4.00
CA PHE A 140 -8.44 -9.76 4.41
C PHE A 140 -7.01 -9.54 3.87
N HIS A 141 -6.19 -10.58 3.88
CA HIS A 141 -4.87 -10.55 3.25
C HIS A 141 -4.96 -10.24 1.75
N LEU A 142 -5.94 -10.83 1.07
CA LEU A 142 -6.22 -10.55 -0.34
C LEU A 142 -6.66 -9.08 -0.53
N PHE A 143 -7.53 -8.58 0.32
CA PHE A 143 -7.98 -7.18 0.28
C PHE A 143 -6.81 -6.21 0.47
N ILE A 144 -6.01 -6.38 1.53
CA ILE A 144 -4.83 -5.52 1.79
C ILE A 144 -3.82 -5.60 0.64
N ARG A 145 -3.61 -6.78 0.07
CA ARG A 145 -2.70 -6.98 -1.06
C ARG A 145 -3.12 -6.16 -2.28
N PHE A 146 -4.39 -6.17 -2.64
CA PHE A 146 -4.89 -5.38 -3.76
C PHE A 146 -4.97 -3.90 -3.44
N SER A 147 -5.31 -3.52 -2.20
CA SER A 147 -5.27 -2.14 -1.73
C SER A 147 -3.86 -1.54 -1.86
N LEU A 148 -2.84 -2.30 -1.44
CA LEU A 148 -1.45 -1.90 -1.58
C LEU A 148 -1.01 -1.86 -3.05
N ALA A 149 -1.39 -2.87 -3.85
CA ALA A 149 -1.10 -2.90 -5.28
C ALA A 149 -1.71 -1.70 -6.02
N GLY A 150 -2.95 -1.33 -5.70
CA GLY A 150 -3.62 -0.15 -6.28
C GLY A 150 -2.84 1.14 -6.02
N GLN A 151 -2.41 1.39 -4.78
CA GLN A 151 -1.62 2.58 -4.44
C GLN A 151 -0.26 2.60 -5.15
N MET A 152 0.45 1.46 -5.18
CA MET A 152 1.73 1.35 -5.86
C MET A 152 1.60 1.57 -7.38
N LEU A 153 0.48 1.15 -7.99
CA LEU A 153 0.22 1.39 -9.41
C LEU A 153 -0.12 2.84 -9.70
N VAL A 154 -0.93 3.48 -8.86
CA VAL A 154 -1.28 4.91 -9.03
C VAL A 154 -0.01 5.76 -8.99
N TYR A 155 0.75 5.72 -7.91
CA TYR A 155 1.93 6.55 -7.74
C TYR A 155 3.09 6.16 -8.65
N GLY A 156 3.24 4.85 -8.91
CA GLY A 156 4.28 4.35 -9.80
C GLY A 156 4.05 4.80 -11.25
N LEU A 157 2.83 4.66 -11.77
CA LEU A 157 2.52 5.06 -13.14
C LEU A 157 2.52 6.58 -13.34
N ASP A 158 2.17 7.36 -12.31
CA ASP A 158 2.30 8.83 -12.37
C ASP A 158 3.76 9.31 -12.41
N LYS A 159 4.72 8.46 -12.03
CA LYS A 159 6.16 8.71 -12.20
C LYS A 159 6.70 8.10 -13.50
N VAL A 160 6.23 6.90 -13.90
CA VAL A 160 6.61 6.26 -15.18
C VAL A 160 6.18 7.14 -16.36
N VAL A 161 4.99 7.71 -16.26
CA VAL A 161 4.55 8.80 -17.15
C VAL A 161 4.80 10.11 -16.39
N PRO A 162 5.94 10.81 -16.58
CA PRO A 162 6.47 11.83 -15.65
C PRO A 162 5.49 12.99 -15.42
N LEU A 163 4.53 12.75 -14.54
CA LEU A 163 3.44 13.66 -14.18
C LEU A 163 3.61 14.25 -12.79
N GLN A 164 4.21 13.47 -11.87
CA GLN A 164 4.26 13.84 -10.46
C GLN A 164 5.27 14.95 -10.20
N MET A 165 6.43 14.92 -10.85
CA MET A 165 7.52 15.86 -10.63
C MET A 165 7.95 16.47 -11.98
N PRO A 166 7.17 17.44 -12.51
CA PRO A 166 7.45 17.98 -13.83
C PRO A 166 8.80 18.72 -13.87
N PHE A 167 9.39 18.77 -15.07
CA PHE A 167 10.63 19.52 -15.28
C PHE A 167 10.48 20.96 -14.77
N PRO A 168 11.45 21.50 -14.00
CA PRO A 168 11.36 22.83 -13.42
C PRO A 168 11.12 23.92 -14.48
N TYR A 169 10.12 24.76 -14.25
CA TYR A 169 9.81 25.88 -15.11
C TYR A 169 10.95 26.91 -15.12
N LEU A 170 11.04 27.71 -16.16
CA LEU A 170 12.10 28.77 -16.30
C LEU A 170 12.15 29.70 -15.09
N THR A 171 11.00 30.09 -14.56
CA THR A 171 10.93 30.94 -13.37
C THR A 171 11.53 30.21 -12.15
N ARG A 172 11.32 28.91 -12.03
CA ARG A 172 11.87 28.07 -10.95
C ARG A 172 13.40 27.94 -11.08
N LEU A 173 13.91 27.85 -12.29
CA LEU A 173 15.37 27.78 -12.56
C LEU A 173 16.11 29.09 -12.25
N LEU A 174 15.39 30.22 -12.25
CA LEU A 174 15.94 31.55 -11.92
C LEU A 174 15.72 31.93 -10.45
N GLU A 175 14.96 31.14 -9.69
CA GLU A 175 14.70 31.38 -8.27
C GLU A 175 15.96 31.08 -7.44
N PRO A 176 16.38 31.99 -6.54
CA PRO A 176 17.48 31.70 -5.63
C PRO A 176 17.22 30.49 -4.76
N PHE A 177 18.18 29.58 -4.60
CA PHE A 177 18.03 28.35 -3.86
C PHE A 177 17.51 28.56 -2.43
N GLY A 178 17.89 29.65 -1.78
CA GLY A 178 17.44 30.01 -0.44
C GLY A 178 15.93 30.29 -0.31
N ASN A 179 15.23 30.49 -1.44
CA ASN A 179 13.78 30.69 -1.46
C ASN A 179 12.98 29.39 -1.66
N PHE A 180 13.67 28.28 -1.94
CA PHE A 180 13.00 26.99 -2.12
C PHE A 180 12.49 26.46 -0.77
N SER A 181 11.26 25.94 -0.77
CA SER A 181 10.83 25.02 0.30
C SER A 181 11.59 23.69 0.17
N LEU A 182 11.70 22.93 1.25
CA LEU A 182 12.33 21.60 1.22
C LEU A 182 11.68 20.69 0.17
N MET A 183 10.35 20.62 0.13
CA MET A 183 9.62 19.91 -0.91
C MET A 183 9.97 20.44 -2.31
N GLY A 184 10.09 21.75 -2.47
CA GLY A 184 10.46 22.37 -3.73
C GLY A 184 11.85 21.99 -4.22
N VAL A 185 12.82 21.81 -3.31
CA VAL A 185 14.15 21.27 -3.62
C VAL A 185 14.03 19.84 -4.14
N LEU A 186 13.32 18.97 -3.43
CA LEU A 186 13.14 17.58 -3.82
C LEU A 186 12.46 17.46 -5.19
N TRP A 187 11.33 18.16 -5.40
CA TRP A 187 10.60 18.15 -6.67
C TRP A 187 11.43 18.64 -7.84
N SER A 188 12.18 19.73 -7.63
CA SER A 188 13.03 20.29 -8.69
C SER A 188 14.21 19.37 -9.02
N SER A 189 14.80 18.70 -8.03
CA SER A 189 15.93 17.80 -8.24
C SER A 189 15.51 16.52 -8.99
N ILE A 190 14.39 15.91 -8.63
CA ILE A 190 13.89 14.71 -9.30
C ILE A 190 13.35 15.09 -10.69
N GLY A 191 12.54 16.15 -10.80
CA GLY A 191 11.95 16.59 -12.06
C GLY A 191 12.98 17.11 -13.08
N ALA A 192 14.17 17.53 -12.63
CA ALA A 192 15.28 17.85 -13.53
C ALA A 192 15.82 16.63 -14.29
N SER A 193 15.54 15.41 -13.80
CA SER A 193 15.96 14.16 -14.43
C SER A 193 14.76 13.24 -14.65
N PRO A 194 14.00 13.39 -15.74
CA PRO A 194 12.87 12.49 -16.04
C PRO A 194 13.25 11.01 -16.02
N ALA A 195 14.49 10.67 -16.39
CA ALA A 195 14.98 9.30 -16.34
C ALA A 195 14.99 8.75 -14.90
N TYR A 196 15.33 9.57 -13.90
CA TYR A 196 15.32 9.18 -12.50
C TYR A 196 13.88 9.04 -11.95
N GLU A 197 13.00 9.96 -12.32
CA GLU A 197 11.56 9.87 -11.98
C GLU A 197 10.96 8.58 -12.53
N ILE A 198 11.20 8.26 -13.81
CA ILE A 198 10.76 7.02 -14.46
C ILE A 198 11.33 5.80 -13.74
N PHE A 199 12.63 5.81 -13.38
CA PHE A 199 13.25 4.71 -12.65
C PHE A 199 12.56 4.45 -11.30
N ALA A 200 12.31 5.50 -10.52
CA ALA A 200 11.58 5.40 -9.25
C ALA A 200 10.15 4.88 -9.48
N GLY A 201 9.45 5.41 -10.49
CA GLY A 201 8.13 4.93 -10.87
C GLY A 201 8.10 3.46 -11.31
N CYS A 202 9.14 2.98 -12.00
CA CYS A 202 9.27 1.58 -12.36
C CYS A 202 9.40 0.67 -11.12
N ALA A 203 10.10 1.09 -10.07
CA ALA A 203 10.22 0.31 -8.84
C ALA A 203 8.86 0.18 -8.14
N GLU A 204 8.11 1.27 -7.98
CA GLU A 204 6.76 1.27 -7.42
C GLU A 204 5.80 0.44 -8.27
N THR A 205 5.77 0.66 -9.59
CA THR A 205 4.92 -0.09 -10.53
C THR A 205 5.22 -1.59 -10.48
N LEU A 206 6.51 -1.97 -10.44
CA LEU A 206 6.93 -3.36 -10.32
C LEU A 206 6.41 -3.99 -9.02
N ALA A 207 6.53 -3.29 -7.88
CA ALA A 207 5.97 -3.76 -6.62
C ALA A 207 4.46 -4.00 -6.73
N GLY A 208 3.72 -3.06 -7.33
CA GLY A 208 2.28 -3.18 -7.57
C GLY A 208 1.92 -4.38 -8.44
N ILE A 209 2.63 -4.58 -9.55
CA ILE A 209 2.43 -5.74 -10.45
C ILE A 209 2.73 -7.05 -9.72
N LEU A 210 3.84 -7.15 -8.99
CA LEU A 210 4.21 -8.35 -8.25
C LEU A 210 3.20 -8.70 -7.15
N LEU A 211 2.55 -7.71 -6.54
CA LEU A 211 1.48 -7.92 -5.57
C LEU A 211 0.22 -8.52 -6.21
N ILE A 212 -0.06 -8.30 -7.49
CA ILE A 212 -1.21 -8.89 -8.18
C ILE A 212 -1.09 -10.41 -8.27
N PHE A 213 0.10 -10.93 -8.50
CA PHE A 213 0.32 -12.36 -8.66
C PHE A 213 0.57 -13.03 -7.30
N PRO A 214 -0.21 -14.06 -6.90
CA PRO A 214 -0.04 -14.71 -5.60
C PRO A 214 1.38 -15.24 -5.34
N ARG A 215 2.04 -15.78 -6.38
CA ARG A 215 3.40 -16.35 -6.28
C ARG A 215 4.49 -15.33 -6.00
N THR A 216 4.31 -14.11 -6.47
CA THR A 216 5.29 -13.03 -6.33
C THR A 216 4.89 -12.00 -5.28
N ALA A 217 3.75 -12.19 -4.61
CA ALA A 217 3.20 -11.23 -3.66
C ALA A 217 4.16 -10.92 -2.50
N VAL A 218 4.91 -11.91 -2.00
CA VAL A 218 5.92 -11.71 -0.94
C VAL A 218 7.05 -10.81 -1.46
N LEU A 219 7.56 -11.07 -2.67
CA LEU A 219 8.57 -10.22 -3.30
C LEU A 219 8.04 -8.80 -3.53
N GLY A 220 6.79 -8.68 -4.03
CA GLY A 220 6.13 -7.39 -4.20
C GLY A 220 6.01 -6.62 -2.89
N ALA A 221 5.63 -7.30 -1.80
CA ALA A 221 5.55 -6.68 -0.47
C ALA A 221 6.91 -6.26 0.08
N LEU A 222 7.99 -7.01 -0.19
CA LEU A 222 9.36 -6.63 0.19
C LEU A 222 9.85 -5.40 -0.57
N ILE A 223 9.62 -5.35 -1.88
CA ILE A 223 9.98 -4.19 -2.71
C ILE A 223 9.16 -2.98 -2.25
N CYS A 224 7.85 -3.15 -2.04
CA CYS A 224 6.99 -2.09 -1.52
C CYS A 224 7.47 -1.58 -0.16
N LEU A 225 7.86 -2.47 0.76
CA LEU A 225 8.38 -2.07 2.08
C LEU A 225 9.66 -1.23 1.95
N ALA A 226 10.61 -1.66 1.11
CA ALA A 226 11.85 -0.94 0.89
C ALA A 226 11.62 0.43 0.25
N ASP A 227 10.82 0.47 -0.81
CA ASP A 227 10.50 1.68 -1.57
C ASP A 227 9.68 2.66 -0.73
N MET A 228 8.61 2.23 -0.08
CA MET A 228 7.80 3.09 0.78
C MET A 228 8.55 3.57 2.02
N THR A 229 9.54 2.83 2.53
CA THR A 229 10.42 3.31 3.59
C THR A 229 11.27 4.48 3.08
N GLN A 230 11.83 4.37 1.88
CA GLN A 230 12.57 5.49 1.26
C GLN A 230 11.65 6.70 1.03
N VAL A 231 10.46 6.49 0.44
CA VAL A 231 9.48 7.57 0.21
C VAL A 231 9.05 8.23 1.52
N PHE A 232 8.80 7.45 2.57
CA PHE A 232 8.47 7.98 3.90
C PHE A 232 9.61 8.84 4.46
N MET A 233 10.85 8.39 4.34
CA MET A 233 12.01 9.17 4.77
C MET A 233 12.14 10.49 3.98
N LEU A 234 11.90 10.47 2.67
CA LEU A 234 11.86 11.70 1.88
C LEU A 234 10.72 12.63 2.34
N ASN A 235 9.53 12.07 2.60
CA ASN A 235 8.40 12.85 3.09
C ASN A 235 8.68 13.49 4.46
N MET A 236 9.38 12.79 5.34
CA MET A 236 9.76 13.31 6.65
C MET A 236 10.86 14.38 6.57
N THR A 237 11.86 14.18 5.71
CA THR A 237 13.05 15.05 5.65
C THR A 237 12.87 16.25 4.76
N TYR A 238 12.05 16.15 3.71
CA TYR A 238 11.76 17.24 2.79
C TYR A 238 10.38 17.87 3.00
N ASP A 239 9.73 17.55 4.11
CA ASP A 239 8.42 18.07 4.48
C ASP A 239 7.33 17.90 3.40
N VAL A 240 7.33 16.74 2.74
CA VAL A 240 6.31 16.40 1.76
C VAL A 240 5.02 15.99 2.50
N PRO A 241 3.86 16.58 2.17
CA PRO A 241 2.64 16.44 2.97
C PRO A 241 1.86 15.15 2.61
N VAL A 242 2.51 13.98 2.63
CA VAL A 242 1.92 12.63 2.45
C VAL A 242 2.58 11.59 3.38
N LYS A 243 3.02 12.05 4.56
CA LYS A 243 3.68 11.23 5.58
C LYS A 243 2.75 10.12 6.11
N LEU A 244 1.49 10.47 6.41
CA LEU A 244 0.49 9.52 6.91
C LEU A 244 0.26 8.38 5.93
N LEU A 245 0.08 8.68 4.65
CA LEU A 245 -0.17 7.66 3.64
C LEU A 245 1.01 6.71 3.50
N SER A 246 2.23 7.24 3.28
CA SER A 246 3.42 6.43 3.09
C SER A 246 3.71 5.55 4.31
N PHE A 247 3.49 6.06 5.54
CA PHE A 247 3.59 5.26 6.76
C PHE A 247 2.59 4.11 6.78
N HIS A 248 1.32 4.33 6.39
CA HIS A 248 0.32 3.27 6.35
C HIS A 248 0.61 2.22 5.27
N LEU A 249 1.18 2.61 4.13
CA LEU A 249 1.62 1.65 3.12
C LEU A 249 2.76 0.75 3.64
N ILE A 250 3.68 1.29 4.43
CA ILE A 250 4.70 0.49 5.16
C ILE A 250 4.01 -0.50 6.11
N LEU A 251 3.07 -0.05 6.93
CA LEU A 251 2.36 -0.92 7.88
C LEU A 251 1.56 -2.02 7.15
N MET A 252 0.94 -1.71 6.02
CA MET A 252 0.23 -2.70 5.18
C MET A 252 1.21 -3.72 4.58
N ALA A 253 2.38 -3.28 4.10
CA ALA A 253 3.41 -4.19 3.60
C ALA A 253 3.92 -5.12 4.72
N LEU A 254 4.18 -4.59 5.92
CA LEU A 254 4.55 -5.38 7.09
C LEU A 254 3.45 -6.38 7.49
N PHE A 255 2.18 -5.99 7.43
CA PHE A 255 1.05 -6.89 7.67
C PHE A 255 1.03 -8.06 6.67
N LEU A 256 1.29 -7.79 5.39
CA LEU A 256 1.40 -8.84 4.37
C LEU A 256 2.60 -9.77 4.60
N LEU A 257 3.71 -9.25 5.09
CA LEU A 257 4.93 -10.01 5.35
C LEU A 257 4.92 -10.76 6.69
N ALA A 258 4.06 -10.36 7.64
CA ALA A 258 4.04 -10.93 8.98
C ALA A 258 3.93 -12.47 9.03
N PRO A 259 3.08 -13.14 8.22
CA PRO A 259 3.01 -14.61 8.19
C PRO A 259 4.28 -15.27 7.62
N GLU A 260 5.01 -14.57 6.75
CA GLU A 260 6.22 -15.06 6.09
C GLU A 260 7.49 -14.74 6.87
N PHE A 261 7.38 -13.97 7.97
CA PHE A 261 8.55 -13.51 8.73
C PHE A 261 9.48 -14.64 9.18
N PRO A 262 9.01 -15.78 9.72
CA PRO A 262 9.90 -16.88 10.11
C PRO A 262 10.67 -17.44 8.93
N ARG A 263 10.02 -17.51 7.75
CA ARG A 263 10.64 -18.00 6.52
C ARG A 263 11.67 -17.03 5.99
N LEU A 264 11.37 -15.73 5.98
CA LEU A 264 12.30 -14.67 5.56
C LEU A 264 13.51 -14.61 6.49
N ALA A 265 13.30 -14.71 7.82
CA ALA A 265 14.38 -14.74 8.81
C ALA A 265 15.27 -15.98 8.62
N ASN A 266 14.69 -17.16 8.40
CA ASN A 266 15.46 -18.38 8.12
C ASN A 266 16.33 -18.22 6.87
N PHE A 267 15.79 -17.64 5.80
CA PHE A 267 16.50 -17.47 4.54
C PHE A 267 17.58 -16.38 4.62
N PHE A 268 17.19 -15.16 5.03
CA PHE A 268 18.09 -14.00 4.96
C PHE A 268 19.06 -13.87 6.13
N LEU A 269 18.64 -14.27 7.36
CA LEU A 269 19.43 -14.06 8.57
C LEU A 269 20.15 -15.33 9.03
N LEU A 270 19.48 -16.48 8.93
CA LEU A 270 20.02 -17.74 9.44
C LEU A 270 20.65 -18.62 8.36
N ASN A 271 20.56 -18.22 7.08
CA ASN A 271 21.05 -18.96 5.90
C ASN A 271 20.62 -20.44 5.91
N ARG A 272 19.36 -20.70 6.25
CA ARG A 272 18.77 -22.02 6.32
C ARG A 272 17.90 -22.28 5.10
N ALA A 273 17.84 -23.54 4.65
CA ALA A 273 16.90 -23.94 3.62
C ALA A 273 15.46 -23.68 4.06
N VAL A 274 14.65 -23.15 3.16
CA VAL A 274 13.23 -22.82 3.40
C VAL A 274 12.34 -23.59 2.45
N GLU A 275 11.19 -24.03 2.93
CA GLU A 275 10.16 -24.64 2.06
C GLU A 275 9.56 -23.60 1.12
N ALA A 276 9.04 -24.07 -0.02
CA ALA A 276 8.30 -23.21 -0.93
C ALA A 276 7.09 -22.59 -0.23
N SER A 277 6.83 -21.31 -0.50
CA SER A 277 5.63 -20.65 0.00
C SER A 277 4.39 -21.38 -0.51
N ARG A 278 3.52 -21.76 0.41
CA ARG A 278 2.22 -22.32 0.03
C ARG A 278 1.28 -21.16 -0.26
N GLU A 279 0.87 -21.03 -1.51
CA GLU A 279 -0.14 -20.04 -1.88
C GLU A 279 -1.39 -20.22 -1.00
N PRO A 280 -1.86 -19.18 -0.28
CA PRO A 280 -3.05 -19.30 0.53
C PRO A 280 -4.26 -19.55 -0.37
N GLN A 281 -4.82 -20.75 -0.29
CA GLN A 281 -6.03 -21.09 -1.03
C GLN A 281 -7.22 -20.36 -0.41
N VAL A 282 -7.81 -19.42 -1.15
CA VAL A 282 -8.94 -18.60 -0.67
C VAL A 282 -10.21 -19.44 -0.50
N LEU A 283 -10.41 -20.41 -1.38
CA LEU A 283 -11.59 -21.28 -1.39
C LEU A 283 -11.21 -22.74 -1.12
N ARG A 284 -12.20 -23.54 -0.70
CA ARG A 284 -11.98 -24.93 -0.31
C ARG A 284 -11.81 -25.91 -1.50
N THR A 285 -12.26 -25.54 -2.69
CA THR A 285 -12.26 -26.41 -3.85
C THR A 285 -11.22 -26.00 -4.90
N ARG A 286 -10.66 -26.96 -5.63
CA ARG A 286 -9.72 -26.69 -6.72
C ARG A 286 -10.34 -25.81 -7.83
N ARG A 287 -11.62 -26.04 -8.17
CA ARG A 287 -12.34 -25.21 -9.15
C ARG A 287 -12.53 -23.79 -8.63
N GLY A 288 -12.97 -23.66 -7.37
CA GLY A 288 -13.12 -22.35 -6.74
C GLY A 288 -11.80 -21.55 -6.71
N ASN A 289 -10.67 -22.19 -6.38
CA ASN A 289 -9.38 -21.52 -6.36
C ASN A 289 -8.91 -21.10 -7.76
N ARG A 290 -9.21 -21.87 -8.83
CA ARG A 290 -8.95 -21.44 -10.20
C ARG A 290 -9.80 -20.22 -10.57
N ILE A 291 -11.08 -20.21 -10.24
CA ILE A 291 -11.96 -19.06 -10.47
C ILE A 291 -11.45 -17.83 -9.69
N ALA A 292 -11.10 -18.01 -8.41
CA ALA A 292 -10.55 -16.93 -7.60
C ALA A 292 -9.24 -16.38 -8.17
N LEU A 293 -8.36 -17.24 -8.68
CA LEU A 293 -7.12 -16.81 -9.34
C LEU A 293 -7.43 -16.03 -10.63
N THR A 294 -8.31 -16.56 -11.48
CA THR A 294 -8.71 -15.86 -12.71
C THR A 294 -9.32 -14.49 -12.38
N ALA A 295 -10.21 -14.40 -11.39
CA ALA A 295 -10.79 -13.14 -10.95
C ALA A 295 -9.73 -12.15 -10.45
N GLN A 296 -8.76 -12.61 -9.66
CA GLN A 296 -7.64 -11.78 -9.19
C GLN A 296 -6.79 -11.24 -10.35
N LEU A 297 -6.45 -12.10 -11.32
CA LEU A 297 -5.65 -11.69 -12.49
C LEU A 297 -6.41 -10.73 -13.39
N THR A 298 -7.71 -10.98 -13.62
CA THR A 298 -8.58 -10.08 -14.40
C THR A 298 -8.71 -8.72 -13.72
N PHE A 299 -8.93 -8.71 -12.41
CA PHE A 299 -9.00 -7.47 -11.63
C PHE A 299 -7.65 -6.73 -11.62
N GLY A 300 -6.54 -7.45 -11.45
CA GLY A 300 -5.20 -6.87 -11.54
C GLY A 300 -4.90 -6.27 -12.92
N LEU A 301 -5.25 -6.98 -13.99
CA LEU A 301 -5.10 -6.46 -15.35
C LEU A 301 -5.95 -5.20 -15.58
N TRP A 302 -7.18 -5.21 -15.07
CA TRP A 302 -8.04 -4.03 -15.10
C TRP A 302 -7.42 -2.84 -14.35
N LEU A 303 -6.87 -3.05 -13.14
CA LEU A 303 -6.18 -2.01 -12.37
C LEU A 303 -5.01 -1.41 -13.16
N VAL A 304 -4.14 -2.26 -13.72
CA VAL A 304 -2.99 -1.80 -14.50
C VAL A 304 -3.46 -1.02 -15.73
N SER A 305 -4.45 -1.55 -16.46
CA SER A 305 -4.94 -0.93 -17.70
C SER A 305 -5.58 0.43 -17.44
N MET A 306 -6.43 0.54 -16.40
CA MET A 306 -7.13 1.79 -16.08
C MET A 306 -6.17 2.86 -15.56
N ASN A 307 -5.23 2.52 -14.68
CA ASN A 307 -4.23 3.47 -14.21
C ASN A 307 -3.29 3.92 -15.36
N THR A 308 -2.83 2.99 -16.21
CA THR A 308 -2.02 3.34 -17.39
C THR A 308 -2.79 4.27 -18.33
N TYR A 309 -4.06 3.99 -18.60
CA TYR A 309 -4.91 4.84 -19.42
C TYR A 309 -5.10 6.22 -18.79
N GLY A 310 -5.33 6.28 -17.48
CA GLY A 310 -5.47 7.54 -16.73
C GLY A 310 -4.22 8.41 -16.81
N SER A 311 -3.05 7.86 -16.47
CA SER A 311 -1.77 8.58 -16.52
C SER A 311 -1.41 8.98 -17.96
N TRP A 312 -1.69 8.12 -18.97
CA TRP A 312 -1.47 8.46 -20.37
C TRP A 312 -2.37 9.61 -20.84
N THR A 313 -3.64 9.62 -20.44
CA THR A 313 -4.57 10.71 -20.75
C THR A 313 -4.13 12.00 -20.08
N ALA A 314 -3.77 11.95 -18.80
CA ALA A 314 -3.26 13.08 -18.03
C ALA A 314 -2.00 13.69 -18.68
N TRP A 315 -1.10 12.86 -19.21
CA TRP A 315 0.09 13.31 -19.94
C TRP A 315 -0.25 14.20 -21.11
N HIS A 316 -1.30 13.90 -21.85
CA HIS A 316 -1.73 14.69 -23.01
C HIS A 316 -2.57 15.93 -22.64
N ILE A 317 -3.23 15.92 -21.47
CA ILE A 317 -4.07 17.04 -21.03
C ILE A 317 -3.22 18.13 -20.36
N TYR A 318 -2.39 17.76 -19.38
CA TYR A 318 -1.61 18.73 -18.60
C TYR A 318 -0.13 18.38 -18.45
N GLY A 319 0.28 17.16 -18.82
CA GLY A 319 1.68 16.72 -18.77
C GLY A 319 2.52 17.23 -19.94
N GLY A 320 3.69 16.65 -20.13
CA GLY A 320 4.66 17.02 -21.16
C GLY A 320 4.21 16.77 -22.60
N GLY A 321 3.23 15.87 -22.81
CA GLY A 321 2.64 15.55 -24.11
C GLY A 321 1.53 16.51 -24.56
N ARG A 322 1.14 17.48 -23.72
CA ARG A 322 0.10 18.46 -24.08
C ARG A 322 0.48 19.28 -25.32
N PRO A 323 -0.47 19.70 -26.15
CA PRO A 323 -0.22 20.62 -27.24
C PRO A 323 0.43 21.91 -26.73
N LYS A 324 1.56 22.28 -27.32
CA LYS A 324 2.28 23.49 -26.94
C LYS A 324 1.62 24.71 -27.60
N SER A 325 1.58 25.83 -26.87
CA SER A 325 1.15 27.11 -27.45
C SER A 325 2.00 27.46 -28.69
N PRO A 326 1.43 28.10 -29.75
CA PRO A 326 2.22 28.63 -30.86
C PRO A 326 3.33 29.58 -30.43
N LEU A 327 3.21 30.18 -29.24
CA LEU A 327 4.23 31.04 -28.64
C LEU A 327 5.27 30.30 -27.80
N TYR A 328 5.17 28.96 -27.72
CA TYR A 328 6.12 28.12 -26.99
C TYR A 328 7.37 27.91 -27.88
N GLY A 329 8.45 28.50 -27.51
CA GLY A 329 9.72 28.35 -28.21
C GLY A 329 10.84 29.17 -27.58
N ASP A 330 12.07 28.87 -27.96
CA ASP A 330 13.23 29.67 -27.56
C ASP A 330 13.19 31.04 -28.30
N ARG A 331 13.11 32.12 -27.55
CA ARG A 331 13.16 33.49 -28.12
C ARG A 331 14.50 33.83 -28.80
N LYS A 332 15.49 32.95 -28.72
CA LYS A 332 16.78 33.15 -29.41
C LYS A 332 16.71 33.04 -30.94
N SER A 333 15.61 32.53 -31.48
CA SER A 333 15.40 32.42 -32.93
C SER A 333 14.78 33.69 -33.57
N VAL A 334 14.62 34.77 -32.84
CA VAL A 334 14.01 36.02 -33.30
C VAL A 334 15.02 37.20 -33.19
N VAL A 335 16.28 36.94 -33.51
CA VAL A 335 17.28 38.03 -33.76
C VAL A 335 17.96 37.76 -35.07
#